data_6d5ce31ecaa61cb85c24f3b160c8b21d
#
_entry.id   6d5ce31ecaa61cb85c24f3b160c8b21d
#
_cell.length_a   1.000
_cell.length_b   1.000
_cell.length_c   1.000
_cell.angle_alpha   90.00
_cell.angle_beta   90.00
_cell.angle_gamma   90.00
#
_symmetry.space_group_name_H-M   'P 1'
#
loop_
_entity.id
_entity.type
_entity.pdbx_description
1 polymer ?
#
loop_
_entity_poly.entity_id
_entity_poly.type
_entity_poly.pdbx_seq_one_letter_code
_entity_poly.pdbx_strand_id
1 'polypeptide(L)'
;LDAYNANPTSMQAALSNFSQVKADHKMVILGDMLELGNESPAEHQAIINLVQESAFEKAVFVGPEFKKAAGQRFICFAHSDEAYQWLLEQKPEGYTILVKGSRGIKMEKVLDAL
;
A
#
# COMPACT_ATOMS: atom_id res chain seq x y z
N LEU A 1 -6.96 11.62 5.84
CA LEU A 1 -5.97 12.54 5.32
C LEU A 1 -4.59 11.92 5.23
N ASP A 2 -4.34 10.93 6.04
CA ASP A 2 -3.06 10.22 5.99
C ASP A 2 -2.89 9.43 4.70
N ALA A 3 -3.97 9.22 3.96
CA ALA A 3 -3.90 8.55 2.67
C ALA A 3 -3.07 9.32 1.63
N TYR A 4 -2.82 10.61 1.87
CA TYR A 4 -2.12 11.45 0.91
C TYR A 4 -0.69 11.79 1.33
N ASN A 5 -0.22 11.25 2.44
CA ASN A 5 1.10 11.62 2.94
C ASN A 5 1.72 10.41 3.63
N ALA A 6 2.83 9.95 3.09
CA ALA A 6 3.48 8.76 3.59
C ALA A 6 4.99 8.92 3.63
N ASN A 7 5.57 8.54 4.75
CA ASN A 7 7.01 8.40 4.93
C ASN A 7 7.25 7.12 5.73
N PRO A 8 8.50 6.68 5.89
CA PRO A 8 8.76 5.41 6.59
C PRO A 8 8.13 5.34 7.97
N THR A 9 8.24 6.40 8.76
CA THR A 9 7.70 6.41 10.12
C THR A 9 6.18 6.31 10.13
N SER A 10 5.50 7.14 9.32
CA SER A 10 4.05 7.13 9.29
C SER A 10 3.50 5.85 8.69
N MET A 11 4.20 5.28 7.73
CA MET A 11 3.79 4.01 7.12
C MET A 11 3.89 2.86 8.12
N GLN A 12 5.00 2.80 8.85
CA GLN A 12 5.17 1.79 9.91
C GLN A 12 4.11 1.91 10.99
N ALA A 13 3.82 3.15 11.41
CA ALA A 13 2.81 3.40 12.44
C ALA A 13 1.42 2.96 11.96
N ALA A 14 1.08 3.28 10.71
CA ALA A 14 -0.22 2.91 10.16
C ALA A 14 -0.37 1.39 10.09
N LEU A 15 0.66 0.68 9.65
CA LEU A 15 0.63 -0.77 9.57
C LEU A 15 0.55 -1.42 10.95
N SER A 16 1.31 -0.90 11.91
CA SER A 16 1.26 -1.39 13.28
C SER A 16 -0.13 -1.23 13.88
N ASN A 17 -0.73 -0.06 13.70
CA ASN A 17 -2.09 0.18 14.18
C ASN A 17 -3.10 -0.71 13.48
N PHE A 18 -2.97 -0.86 12.17
CA PHE A 18 -3.90 -1.68 11.41
C PHE A 18 -3.81 -3.16 11.78
N SER A 19 -2.62 -3.63 12.15
CA SER A 19 -2.45 -5.01 12.58
C SER A 19 -3.21 -5.31 13.87
N GLN A 20 -3.52 -4.27 14.66
CA GLN A 20 -4.29 -4.39 15.89
C GLN A 20 -5.80 -4.33 15.67
N VAL A 21 -6.24 -3.91 14.50
CA VAL A 21 -7.66 -3.84 14.18
C VAL A 21 -8.23 -5.25 14.10
N LYS A 22 -9.35 -5.46 14.79
CA LYS A 22 -10.03 -6.75 14.76
C LYS A 22 -10.98 -6.79 13.58
N ALA A 23 -10.62 -7.56 12.58
CA ALA A 23 -11.43 -7.74 11.38
C ALA A 23 -11.08 -9.09 10.78
N ASP A 24 -12.08 -9.74 10.18
CA ASP A 24 -11.89 -11.07 9.61
C ASP A 24 -11.07 -11.03 8.33
N HIS A 25 -11.23 -9.98 7.55
CA HIS A 25 -10.55 -9.87 6.25
C HIS A 25 -9.92 -8.49 6.15
N LYS A 26 -8.59 -8.45 6.19
CA LYS A 26 -7.84 -7.19 6.11
C LYS A 26 -7.01 -7.14 4.82
N MET A 27 -7.02 -5.98 4.19
CA MET A 27 -6.28 -5.73 2.96
C MET A 27 -5.54 -4.41 3.10
N VAL A 28 -4.32 -4.36 2.59
CA VAL A 28 -3.57 -3.11 2.55
C VAL A 28 -3.31 -2.74 1.08
N ILE A 29 -3.43 -1.46 0.78
CA ILE A 29 -3.11 -0.90 -0.54
C ILE A 29 -2.16 0.26 -0.27
N LEU A 30 -0.88 0.03 -0.55
CA LEU A 30 0.17 0.96 -0.16
C LEU A 30 0.84 1.56 -1.39
N GLY A 31 0.93 2.88 -1.40
CA GLY A 31 1.60 3.61 -2.47
C GLY A 31 3.00 4.03 -2.07
N ASP A 32 3.82 4.35 -3.05
CA ASP A 32 5.20 4.74 -2.84
C ASP A 32 5.34 5.88 -1.83
N MET A 33 6.46 5.83 -1.11
CA MET A 33 6.93 6.93 -0.28
C MET A 33 7.92 7.73 -1.11
N LEU A 34 7.61 9.00 -1.37
CA LEU A 34 8.41 9.84 -2.23
C LEU A 34 9.47 10.61 -1.45
N GLU A 35 10.43 11.17 -2.18
CA GLU A 35 11.48 12.04 -1.64
C GLU A 35 12.43 11.37 -0.66
N LEU A 36 12.67 10.08 -0.81
CA LEU A 36 13.60 9.34 0.03
C LEU A 36 15.01 9.26 -0.54
N GLY A 37 15.19 9.67 -1.78
CA GLY A 37 16.51 9.65 -2.40
C GLY A 37 17.11 8.26 -2.44
N ASN A 38 18.39 8.15 -2.06
CA ASN A 38 19.11 6.87 -2.11
C ASN A 38 18.59 5.84 -1.10
N GLU A 39 17.80 6.26 -0.14
CA GLU A 39 17.26 5.34 0.87
C GLU A 39 15.98 4.66 0.41
N SER A 40 15.43 5.08 -0.73
CA SER A 40 14.14 4.58 -1.21
C SER A 40 14.08 3.06 -1.32
N PRO A 41 15.05 2.38 -1.97
CA PRO A 41 14.95 0.92 -2.07
C PRO A 41 14.90 0.21 -0.73
N ALA A 42 15.76 0.60 0.21
CA ALA A 42 15.81 -0.02 1.53
C ALA A 42 14.52 0.23 2.33
N GLU A 43 14.01 1.45 2.26
CA GLU A 43 12.81 1.80 3.01
C GLU A 43 11.57 1.10 2.46
N HIS A 44 11.45 1.01 1.14
CA HIS A 44 10.33 0.28 0.54
C HIS A 44 10.42 -1.21 0.86
N GLN A 45 11.63 -1.77 0.83
CA GLN A 45 11.81 -3.17 1.19
C GLN A 45 11.44 -3.43 2.65
N ALA A 46 11.77 -2.51 3.54
CA ALA A 46 11.42 -2.65 4.95
C ALA A 46 9.90 -2.69 5.16
N ILE A 47 9.16 -1.89 4.42
CA ILE A 47 7.70 -1.90 4.49
C ILE A 47 7.14 -3.23 3.95
N ILE A 48 7.70 -3.72 2.84
CA ILE A 48 7.28 -5.00 2.28
C ILE A 48 7.51 -6.13 3.28
N ASN A 49 8.67 -6.12 3.95
CA ASN A 49 8.97 -7.12 4.96
C ASN A 49 7.97 -7.07 6.12
N LEU A 50 7.61 -5.87 6.54
CA LEU A 50 6.63 -5.70 7.61
C LEU A 50 5.26 -6.23 7.22
N VAL A 51 4.82 -5.95 5.99
CA VAL A 51 3.56 -6.47 5.47
C VAL A 51 3.59 -7.99 5.41
N GLN A 52 4.72 -8.55 4.97
CA GLN A 52 4.90 -9.99 4.84
C GLN A 52 4.82 -10.70 6.18
N GLU A 53 5.31 -10.06 7.24
CA GLU A 53 5.27 -10.60 8.60
C GLU A 53 3.90 -10.43 9.27
N SER A 54 3.05 -9.60 8.70
CA SER A 54 1.73 -9.31 9.25
C SER A 54 0.69 -10.27 8.67
N ALA A 55 -0.44 -10.39 9.37
CA ALA A 55 -1.48 -11.34 8.97
C ALA A 55 -2.55 -10.69 8.08
N PHE A 56 -2.13 -9.88 7.11
CA PHE A 56 -3.07 -9.29 6.16
C PHE A 56 -3.40 -10.31 5.07
N GLU A 57 -4.67 -10.42 4.74
CA GLU A 57 -5.10 -11.39 3.75
C GLU A 57 -4.64 -11.02 2.35
N LYS A 58 -4.67 -9.74 2.01
CA LYS A 58 -4.24 -9.24 0.71
C LYS A 58 -3.38 -7.99 0.87
N ALA A 59 -2.42 -7.84 -0.03
CA ALA A 59 -1.57 -6.66 -0.07
C ALA A 59 -1.35 -6.26 -1.52
N VAL A 60 -1.56 -4.97 -1.80
CA VAL A 60 -1.37 -4.39 -3.13
C VAL A 60 -0.43 -3.21 -2.99
N PHE A 61 0.54 -3.11 -3.88
CA PHE A 61 1.50 -2.02 -3.88
C PHE A 61 1.37 -1.19 -5.16
N VAL A 62 1.44 0.13 -5.01
CA VAL A 62 1.24 1.06 -6.10
C VAL A 62 2.42 2.01 -6.20
N GLY A 63 3.03 2.06 -7.36
CA GLY A 63 4.15 2.95 -7.64
C GLY A 63 5.40 2.20 -8.07
N PRO A 64 6.29 2.89 -8.82
CA PRO A 64 7.50 2.23 -9.34
C PRO A 64 8.47 1.78 -8.25
N GLU A 65 8.55 2.47 -7.12
CA GLU A 65 9.49 2.10 -6.07
C GLU A 65 9.08 0.80 -5.37
N PHE A 66 7.82 0.68 -4.99
CA PHE A 66 7.31 -0.57 -4.43
C PHE A 66 7.37 -1.69 -5.46
N LYS A 67 7.06 -1.39 -6.71
CA LYS A 67 7.09 -2.41 -7.76
C LYS A 67 8.47 -3.00 -7.94
N LYS A 68 9.52 -2.16 -7.90
CA LYS A 68 10.90 -2.64 -7.97
C LYS A 68 11.25 -3.51 -6.77
N ALA A 69 10.87 -3.07 -5.57
CA ALA A 69 11.25 -3.76 -4.34
C ALA A 69 10.50 -5.09 -4.17
N ALA A 70 9.23 -5.12 -4.51
CA ALA A 70 8.40 -6.31 -4.33
C ALA A 70 8.61 -7.36 -5.43
N GLY A 71 9.01 -6.91 -6.62
CA GLY A 71 9.19 -7.80 -7.75
C GLY A 71 7.88 -8.47 -8.11
N GLN A 72 7.90 -9.79 -8.26
CA GLN A 72 6.71 -10.56 -8.64
C GLN A 72 6.03 -11.24 -7.47
N ARG A 73 6.47 -10.97 -6.25
CA ARG A 73 5.94 -11.64 -5.06
C ARG A 73 4.57 -11.13 -4.63
N PHE A 74 4.22 -9.92 -5.05
CA PHE A 74 2.98 -9.26 -4.65
C PHE A 74 2.28 -8.66 -5.85
N ILE A 75 1.01 -8.31 -5.67
CA ILE A 75 0.26 -7.56 -6.68
C ILE A 75 0.77 -6.13 -6.65
N CYS A 76 1.38 -5.69 -7.73
CA CYS A 76 2.01 -4.38 -7.84
C CYS A 76 1.59 -3.68 -9.13
N PHE A 77 1.37 -2.38 -9.03
CA PHE A 77 1.05 -1.53 -10.18
C PHE A 77 2.00 -0.33 -10.19
N ALA A 78 2.41 0.10 -11.36
CA ALA A 78 3.29 1.26 -11.47
C ALA A 78 2.54 2.57 -11.17
N HIS A 79 1.24 2.61 -11.42
CA HIS A 79 0.44 3.83 -11.29
C HIS A 79 -0.90 3.54 -10.64
N SER A 80 -1.45 4.56 -9.96
CA SER A 80 -2.74 4.43 -9.27
C SER A 80 -3.90 4.15 -10.22
N ASP A 81 -3.81 4.59 -11.48
CA ASP A 81 -4.85 4.32 -12.46
C ASP A 81 -5.00 2.82 -12.72
N GLU A 82 -3.89 2.10 -12.78
CA GLU A 82 -3.91 0.66 -12.98
C GLU A 82 -4.53 -0.05 -11.78
N ALA A 83 -4.18 0.40 -10.58
CA ALA A 83 -4.77 -0.15 -9.35
C ALA A 83 -6.28 0.11 -9.31
N TYR A 84 -6.70 1.30 -9.72
CA TYR A 84 -8.11 1.66 -9.79
C TYR A 84 -8.88 0.68 -10.68
N GLN A 85 -8.37 0.43 -11.89
CA GLN A 85 -9.03 -0.48 -12.83
C GLN A 85 -9.10 -1.91 -12.28
N TRP A 86 -8.01 -2.37 -11.67
CA TRP A 86 -7.96 -3.69 -11.08
C TRP A 86 -8.99 -3.84 -9.96
N LEU A 87 -9.12 -2.82 -9.11
CA LEU A 87 -10.07 -2.85 -8.00
C LEU A 87 -11.53 -2.83 -8.48
N LEU A 88 -11.80 -2.11 -9.56
CA LEU A 88 -13.15 -2.14 -10.16
C LEU A 88 -13.53 -3.54 -10.61
N GLU A 89 -12.55 -4.30 -11.12
CA GLU A 89 -12.79 -5.67 -11.56
C GLU A 89 -12.90 -6.65 -10.40
N GLN A 90 -12.04 -6.49 -9.38
CA GLN A 90 -11.98 -7.41 -8.24
C GLN A 90 -13.12 -7.24 -7.26
N LYS A 91 -13.61 -6.00 -7.10
CA LYS A 91 -14.71 -5.68 -6.18
C LYS A 91 -14.51 -6.32 -4.80
N PRO A 92 -13.48 -5.90 -4.04
CA PRO A 92 -13.16 -6.53 -2.76
C PRO A 92 -14.21 -6.19 -1.70
N GLU A 93 -15.19 -7.06 -1.57
CA GLU A 93 -16.26 -6.88 -0.60
C GLU A 93 -15.91 -7.60 0.71
N GLY A 94 -16.33 -7.02 1.82
CA GLY A 94 -16.14 -7.63 3.13
C GLY A 94 -14.75 -7.39 3.71
N TYR A 95 -13.92 -6.61 3.05
CA TYR A 95 -12.57 -6.29 3.54
C TYR A 95 -12.56 -4.99 4.33
N THR A 96 -11.77 -4.98 5.39
CA THR A 96 -11.35 -3.74 6.04
C THR A 96 -10.03 -3.35 5.38
N ILE A 97 -9.95 -2.15 4.82
CA ILE A 97 -8.86 -1.77 3.92
C ILE A 97 -8.11 -0.56 4.44
N LEU A 98 -6.78 -0.68 4.51
CA LEU A 98 -5.90 0.46 4.76
C LEU A 98 -5.33 0.94 3.44
N VAL A 99 -5.54 2.22 3.12
CA VAL A 99 -4.99 2.85 1.93
C VAL A 99 -4.06 3.98 2.36
N LYS A 100 -2.80 3.93 1.92
CA LYS A 100 -1.83 4.96 2.31
C LYS A 100 -0.72 5.05 1.27
N GLY A 101 -0.30 6.28 0.97
CA GLY A 101 0.79 6.54 0.03
C GLY A 101 1.10 8.02 -0.03
N SER A 102 2.23 8.38 -0.64
CA SER A 102 2.60 9.78 -0.81
C SER A 102 1.64 10.49 -1.76
N ARG A 103 1.49 11.79 -1.56
CA ARG A 103 0.54 12.59 -2.34
C ARG A 103 0.74 12.45 -3.85
N GLY A 104 1.98 12.42 -4.30
CA GLY A 104 2.29 12.32 -5.72
C GLY A 104 1.86 11.03 -6.39
N ILE A 105 1.55 10.00 -5.61
CA ILE A 105 1.08 8.71 -6.15
C ILE A 105 -0.43 8.74 -6.42
N LYS A 106 -1.13 9.72 -5.85
CA LYS A 106 -2.56 9.93 -6.07
C LYS A 106 -3.41 8.74 -5.62
N MET A 107 -3.19 8.30 -4.40
CA MET A 107 -3.94 7.18 -3.83
C MET A 107 -5.43 7.48 -3.66
N GLU A 108 -5.83 8.75 -3.71
CA GLU A 108 -7.25 9.11 -3.70
C GLU A 108 -8.01 8.49 -4.88
N LYS A 109 -7.34 8.24 -6.00
CA LYS A 109 -7.95 7.54 -7.13
C LYS A 109 -8.31 6.11 -6.76
N VAL A 110 -7.49 5.48 -5.94
CA VAL A 110 -7.75 4.13 -5.46
C VAL A 110 -9.01 4.11 -4.60
N LEU A 111 -9.18 5.13 -3.76
CA LEU A 111 -10.36 5.24 -2.91
C LEU A 111 -11.65 5.30 -3.73
N ASP A 112 -11.61 5.89 -4.90
CA ASP A 112 -12.78 6.02 -5.76
C ASP A 112 -13.26 4.65 -6.28
N ALA A 113 -12.39 3.65 -6.28
CA ALA A 113 -12.74 2.29 -6.72
C ALA A 113 -13.32 1.44 -5.60
N LEU A 114 -13.26 1.93 -4.39
CA LEU A 114 -13.73 1.23 -3.19
C LEU A 114 -15.08 1.80 -2.70
#